data_66f5461895bcb6c7b34e296415c10395
#
_entry.id   66f5461895bcb6c7b34e296415c10395
#
_cell.length_a   1.000
_cell.length_b   1.000
_cell.length_c   1.000
_cell.angle_alpha   90.00
_cell.angle_beta   90.00
_cell.angle_gamma   90.00
#
_symmetry.space_group_name_H-M   'P 1'
#
loop_
_entity.id
_entity.type
_entity.pdbx_description
1 polymer ?
#
loop_
_entity_poly.entity_id
_entity_poly.type
_entity_poly.pdbx_seq_one_letter_code
_entity_poly.pdbx_strand_id
1 'polypeptide(L)'
;SGVDLANGTRSRKGAFEAIRKMSEAAGNKYPKEVADLVQKITSNGGTPLVVSQDDFIIGVIELQDIIKPGIQERFERLRKMGVKTVMVTGDNPLTAKYIAEKAGVDDYIAEAKPEDKMNYIRKEQENGKLVAMMGDGTNDAPALAQANVGVAMNSGTQAAKEAGNMVDLDNDPTKLIEIVEIGKQLLMTRGTLTTFSIANDVAKYFAIVPALFMVTIPALAPMNIMHLHSPESAILSAIIFNAIIIPILIPLALRGVAYKPIGASALLRRNLLIYGLGGVIAPFIGIKLIDMIVSLFM
;
A
#
# COMPACT_ATOMS: atom_id res chain seq x y z
N SER A 1 36.31 -12.10 2.46
CA SER A 1 36.35 -13.21 1.49
C SER A 1 37.63 -13.12 0.66
N GLY A 2 38.14 -14.24 0.12
CA GLY A 2 39.33 -14.22 -0.69
C GLY A 2 39.64 -15.57 -1.34
N VAL A 3 40.68 -15.59 -2.15
CA VAL A 3 41.16 -16.74 -2.89
C VAL A 3 42.69 -16.88 -2.67
N ASP A 4 43.14 -18.11 -2.48
CA ASP A 4 44.55 -18.47 -2.48
C ASP A 4 44.86 -19.18 -3.80
N LEU A 5 45.71 -18.57 -4.57
CA LEU A 5 46.06 -19.08 -5.90
C LEU A 5 47.13 -20.16 -5.79
N ALA A 6 47.22 -21.07 -6.77
CA ALA A 6 48.17 -22.16 -6.80
C ALA A 6 49.65 -21.71 -6.82
N ASN A 7 49.94 -20.48 -7.23
CA ASN A 7 51.25 -19.85 -7.22
C ASN A 7 51.66 -19.26 -5.83
N GLY A 8 50.80 -19.43 -4.81
CA GLY A 8 51.03 -18.90 -3.46
C GLY A 8 50.50 -17.49 -3.23
N THR A 9 50.01 -16.81 -4.24
CA THR A 9 49.44 -15.46 -4.12
C THR A 9 48.08 -15.51 -3.38
N ARG A 10 47.92 -14.66 -2.37
CA ARG A 10 46.67 -14.53 -1.60
C ARG A 10 45.96 -13.24 -1.93
N SER A 11 44.76 -13.35 -2.49
CA SER A 11 43.93 -12.19 -2.74
C SER A 11 42.77 -12.15 -1.73
N ARG A 12 42.53 -10.99 -1.10
CA ARG A 12 41.45 -10.77 -0.12
C ARG A 12 40.64 -9.53 -0.47
N LYS A 13 39.35 -9.59 -0.23
CA LYS A 13 38.47 -8.41 -0.29
C LYS A 13 37.61 -8.36 0.95
N GLY A 14 37.30 -7.15 1.41
CA GLY A 14 36.48 -6.97 2.59
C GLY A 14 36.26 -5.50 2.96
N ALA A 15 35.57 -5.29 4.08
CA ALA A 15 35.42 -3.98 4.67
C ALA A 15 36.80 -3.36 4.99
N PHE A 16 36.91 -2.04 4.87
CA PHE A 16 38.11 -1.28 5.05
C PHE A 16 38.86 -1.65 6.35
N GLU A 17 38.17 -1.62 7.49
CA GLU A 17 38.80 -1.93 8.78
C GLU A 17 39.36 -3.35 8.89
N ALA A 18 38.69 -4.33 8.28
CA ALA A 18 39.15 -5.71 8.30
C ALA A 18 40.43 -5.91 7.46
N ILE A 19 40.48 -5.33 6.27
CA ILE A 19 41.64 -5.40 5.38
C ILE A 19 42.79 -4.57 5.93
N ARG A 20 42.49 -3.38 6.52
CA ARG A 20 43.47 -2.53 7.18
C ARG A 20 44.20 -3.27 8.31
N LYS A 21 43.44 -3.86 9.24
CA LYS A 21 43.98 -4.63 10.37
C LYS A 21 44.87 -5.79 9.89
N MET A 22 44.45 -6.47 8.82
CA MET A 22 45.23 -7.58 8.25
C MET A 22 46.54 -7.07 7.65
N SER A 23 46.54 -5.98 6.90
CA SER A 23 47.72 -5.36 6.30
C SER A 23 48.67 -4.80 7.37
N GLU A 24 48.17 -4.14 8.40
CA GLU A 24 48.96 -3.63 9.53
C GLU A 24 49.57 -4.75 10.35
N ALA A 25 48.85 -5.85 10.58
CA ALA A 25 49.38 -7.04 11.27
C ALA A 25 50.53 -7.71 10.51
N ALA A 26 50.57 -7.59 9.18
CA ALA A 26 51.66 -8.02 8.33
C ALA A 26 52.82 -7.00 8.23
N GLY A 27 52.76 -5.88 8.96
CA GLY A 27 53.78 -4.84 9.00
C GLY A 27 53.68 -3.82 7.84
N ASN A 28 52.63 -3.85 7.05
CA ASN A 28 52.46 -2.95 5.92
C ASN A 28 51.72 -1.67 6.36
N LYS A 29 52.15 -0.52 5.88
CA LYS A 29 51.37 0.73 6.02
C LYS A 29 50.33 0.83 4.94
N TYR A 30 49.08 1.15 5.33
CA TYR A 30 48.05 1.42 4.32
C TYR A 30 48.21 2.82 3.71
N PRO A 31 47.99 2.99 2.40
CA PRO A 31 48.10 4.30 1.76
C PRO A 31 46.97 5.23 2.24
N LYS A 32 47.30 6.48 2.57
CA LYS A 32 46.30 7.50 2.98
C LYS A 32 45.23 7.71 1.91
N GLU A 33 45.61 7.62 0.65
CA GLU A 33 44.73 7.72 -0.51
C GLU A 33 43.58 6.71 -0.49
N VAL A 34 43.83 5.52 0.06
CA VAL A 34 42.79 4.48 0.21
C VAL A 34 41.74 4.90 1.22
N ALA A 35 42.15 5.52 2.35
CA ALA A 35 41.17 6.04 3.33
C ALA A 35 40.34 7.17 2.77
N ASP A 36 40.94 8.09 2.01
CA ASP A 36 40.27 9.19 1.36
C ASP A 36 39.24 8.69 0.30
N LEU A 37 39.64 7.67 -0.49
CA LEU A 37 38.75 7.01 -1.44
C LEU A 37 37.56 6.30 -0.74
N VAL A 38 37.86 5.55 0.32
CA VAL A 38 36.81 4.90 1.11
C VAL A 38 35.80 5.92 1.66
N GLN A 39 36.31 7.02 2.23
CA GLN A 39 35.45 8.08 2.74
C GLN A 39 34.62 8.75 1.63
N LYS A 40 35.22 9.02 0.47
CA LYS A 40 34.53 9.57 -0.70
C LYS A 40 33.43 8.65 -1.22
N ILE A 41 33.73 7.36 -1.38
CA ILE A 41 32.75 6.36 -1.83
C ILE A 41 31.58 6.28 -0.84
N THR A 42 31.88 6.21 0.48
CA THR A 42 30.86 6.11 1.53
C THR A 42 29.98 7.38 1.58
N SER A 43 30.59 8.57 1.45
CA SER A 43 29.84 9.85 1.44
C SER A 43 28.93 9.98 0.23
N ASN A 44 29.24 9.29 -0.88
CA ASN A 44 28.42 9.24 -2.09
C ASN A 44 27.40 8.07 -2.08
N GLY A 45 27.23 7.40 -0.94
CA GLY A 45 26.28 6.31 -0.77
C GLY A 45 26.72 4.97 -1.34
N GLY A 46 27.98 4.85 -1.77
CA GLY A 46 28.57 3.58 -2.21
C GLY A 46 29.09 2.74 -1.03
N THR A 47 29.18 1.46 -1.24
CA THR A 47 29.82 0.51 -0.31
C THR A 47 31.25 0.22 -0.78
N PRO A 48 32.31 0.69 -0.09
CA PRO A 48 33.67 0.43 -0.48
C PRO A 48 34.14 -0.97 -0.03
N LEU A 49 34.62 -1.75 -0.95
CA LEU A 49 35.33 -3.00 -0.67
C LEU A 49 36.84 -2.83 -0.98
N VAL A 50 37.65 -2.93 0.05
CA VAL A 50 39.12 -2.86 -0.13
C VAL A 50 39.64 -4.22 -0.57
N VAL A 51 40.58 -4.20 -1.51
CA VAL A 51 41.23 -5.38 -2.06
C VAL A 51 42.69 -5.37 -1.67
N SER A 52 43.20 -6.51 -1.19
CA SER A 52 44.59 -6.73 -0.92
C SER A 52 45.12 -7.96 -1.68
N GLN A 53 46.41 -7.93 -2.01
CA GLN A 53 47.16 -9.04 -2.55
C GLN A 53 48.43 -9.21 -1.72
N ASP A 54 48.67 -10.42 -1.19
CA ASP A 54 49.79 -10.74 -0.32
C ASP A 54 49.96 -9.73 0.84
N ASP A 55 48.81 -9.38 1.45
CA ASP A 55 48.68 -8.42 2.56
C ASP A 55 48.95 -6.93 2.19
N PHE A 56 49.24 -6.62 0.92
CA PHE A 56 49.33 -5.25 0.41
C PHE A 56 47.96 -4.80 -0.14
N ILE A 57 47.52 -3.60 0.22
CA ILE A 57 46.30 -3.01 -0.34
C ILE A 57 46.60 -2.54 -1.77
N ILE A 58 45.85 -3.07 -2.73
CA ILE A 58 46.05 -2.79 -4.16
C ILE A 58 44.94 -1.89 -4.75
N GLY A 59 43.79 -1.73 -4.07
CA GLY A 59 42.73 -0.88 -4.57
C GLY A 59 41.41 -0.97 -3.78
N VAL A 60 40.45 -0.20 -4.24
CA VAL A 60 39.10 -0.17 -3.67
C VAL A 60 38.10 -0.42 -4.79
N ILE A 61 37.14 -1.30 -4.54
CA ILE A 61 35.96 -1.53 -5.41
C ILE A 61 34.83 -0.76 -4.84
N GLU A 62 34.22 0.10 -5.64
CA GLU A 62 32.98 0.79 -5.29
C GLU A 62 31.78 -0.07 -5.72
N LEU A 63 30.96 -0.45 -4.74
CA LEU A 63 29.64 -1.01 -5.00
C LEU A 63 28.62 0.11 -4.81
N GLN A 64 27.80 0.36 -5.82
CA GLN A 64 26.78 1.39 -5.77
C GLN A 64 25.41 0.78 -6.06
N ASP A 65 24.45 1.01 -5.17
CA ASP A 65 23.07 0.63 -5.40
C ASP A 65 22.44 1.56 -6.43
N ILE A 66 21.83 0.98 -7.45
CA ILE A 66 21.11 1.72 -8.48
C ILE A 66 19.68 1.87 -8.02
N ILE A 67 19.31 3.10 -7.68
CA ILE A 67 17.91 3.43 -7.37
C ILE A 67 17.11 3.43 -8.66
N LYS A 68 16.01 2.66 -8.66
CA LYS A 68 15.13 2.56 -9.83
C LYS A 68 14.53 3.94 -10.20
N PRO A 69 14.47 4.29 -11.48
CA PRO A 69 13.83 5.54 -11.92
C PRO A 69 12.37 5.63 -11.47
N GLY A 70 11.92 6.82 -11.10
CA GLY A 70 10.53 7.07 -10.72
C GLY A 70 10.14 6.64 -9.30
N ILE A 71 11.07 6.12 -8.49
CA ILE A 71 10.76 5.65 -7.13
C ILE A 71 10.31 6.79 -6.21
N GLN A 72 10.86 8.00 -6.36
CA GLN A 72 10.46 9.17 -5.58
C GLN A 72 8.99 9.52 -5.76
N GLU A 73 8.53 9.61 -7.02
CA GLU A 73 7.13 9.91 -7.33
C GLU A 73 6.19 8.86 -6.74
N ARG A 74 6.63 7.62 -6.70
CA ARG A 74 5.86 6.51 -6.15
C ARG A 74 5.77 6.61 -4.62
N PHE A 75 6.85 6.94 -3.91
CA PHE A 75 6.80 7.17 -2.46
C PHE A 75 6.02 8.43 -2.10
N GLU A 76 6.08 9.50 -2.90
CA GLU A 76 5.19 10.64 -2.73
C GLU A 76 3.71 10.27 -2.88
N ARG A 77 3.39 9.36 -3.79
CA ARG A 77 2.03 8.85 -3.97
C ARG A 77 1.56 8.06 -2.74
N LEU A 78 2.41 7.20 -2.15
CA LEU A 78 2.14 6.54 -0.86
C LEU A 78 1.89 7.55 0.26
N ARG A 79 2.73 8.57 0.35
CA ARG A 79 2.59 9.65 1.34
C ARG A 79 1.25 10.40 1.20
N LYS A 80 0.82 10.72 -0.03
CA LYS A 80 -0.49 11.30 -0.30
C LYS A 80 -1.65 10.39 0.11
N MET A 81 -1.43 9.09 0.12
CA MET A 81 -2.40 8.10 0.61
C MET A 81 -2.38 7.92 2.14
N GLY A 82 -1.50 8.65 2.85
CA GLY A 82 -1.33 8.56 4.30
C GLY A 82 -0.54 7.33 4.75
N VAL A 83 0.29 6.76 3.88
CA VAL A 83 1.21 5.65 4.20
C VAL A 83 2.59 6.23 4.47
N LYS A 84 3.16 5.99 5.66
CA LYS A 84 4.53 6.30 6.00
C LYS A 84 5.45 5.22 5.44
N THR A 85 6.53 5.63 4.81
CA THR A 85 7.56 4.73 4.25
C THR A 85 8.83 4.79 5.07
N VAL A 86 9.35 3.63 5.46
CA VAL A 86 10.57 3.52 6.27
C VAL A 86 11.51 2.52 5.63
N MET A 87 12.72 2.93 5.33
CA MET A 87 13.78 2.04 4.86
C MET A 87 14.51 1.43 6.05
N VAL A 88 14.62 0.10 6.09
CA VAL A 88 15.36 -0.60 7.13
C VAL A 88 16.48 -1.43 6.49
N THR A 89 17.71 -1.03 6.73
CA THR A 89 18.89 -1.61 6.08
C THR A 89 19.97 -1.97 7.08
N GLY A 90 20.79 -2.97 6.74
CA GLY A 90 22.01 -3.30 7.46
C GLY A 90 23.22 -2.41 7.13
N ASP A 91 23.08 -1.47 6.19
CA ASP A 91 24.14 -0.56 5.78
C ASP A 91 24.49 0.44 6.88
N ASN A 92 25.69 1.05 6.74
CA ASN A 92 26.11 2.11 7.64
C ASN A 92 25.23 3.36 7.52
N PRO A 93 25.19 4.23 8.54
CA PRO A 93 24.30 5.40 8.58
C PRO A 93 24.49 6.38 7.42
N LEU A 94 25.69 6.55 6.89
CA LEU A 94 25.96 7.49 5.79
C LEU A 94 25.37 6.97 4.47
N THR A 95 25.58 5.69 4.16
CA THR A 95 25.00 5.03 2.98
C THR A 95 23.49 4.98 3.09
N ALA A 96 22.94 4.59 4.25
CA ALA A 96 21.51 4.53 4.50
C ALA A 96 20.85 5.90 4.32
N LYS A 97 21.44 6.95 4.87
CA LYS A 97 20.95 8.33 4.73
C LYS A 97 20.91 8.76 3.26
N TYR A 98 22.00 8.55 2.53
CA TYR A 98 22.08 8.92 1.12
C TYR A 98 21.01 8.20 0.27
N ILE A 99 20.84 6.89 0.46
CA ILE A 99 19.85 6.10 -0.27
C ILE A 99 18.44 6.56 0.10
N ALA A 100 18.16 6.78 1.39
CA ALA A 100 16.86 7.24 1.88
C ALA A 100 16.46 8.60 1.30
N GLU A 101 17.37 9.57 1.31
CA GLU A 101 17.15 10.90 0.74
C GLU A 101 16.92 10.82 -0.78
N LYS A 102 17.72 10.02 -1.48
CA LYS A 102 17.63 9.84 -2.93
C LYS A 102 16.40 9.04 -3.35
N ALA A 103 15.94 8.09 -2.54
CA ALA A 103 14.70 7.36 -2.76
C ALA A 103 13.46 8.16 -2.35
N GLY A 104 13.61 9.14 -1.44
CA GLY A 104 12.50 9.96 -0.97
C GLY A 104 11.59 9.27 0.04
N VAL A 105 12.13 8.33 0.84
CA VAL A 105 11.39 7.70 1.95
C VAL A 105 11.24 8.68 3.12
N ASP A 106 10.27 8.44 4.00
CA ASP A 106 9.97 9.34 5.12
C ASP A 106 10.94 9.18 6.29
N ASP A 107 11.55 7.99 6.43
CA ASP A 107 12.43 7.67 7.55
C ASP A 107 13.36 6.50 7.18
N TYR A 108 14.43 6.29 7.94
CA TYR A 108 15.31 5.15 7.74
C TYR A 108 15.92 4.65 9.05
N ILE A 109 16.26 3.36 9.07
CA ILE A 109 16.98 2.68 10.16
C ILE A 109 18.20 2.01 9.54
N ALA A 110 19.38 2.43 9.97
CA ALA A 110 20.67 1.89 9.53
C ALA A 110 21.19 0.81 10.49
N GLU A 111 22.17 0.02 10.06
CA GLU A 111 22.83 -1.03 10.85
C GLU A 111 21.85 -2.01 11.52
N ALA A 112 20.64 -2.16 10.92
CA ALA A 112 19.58 -2.97 11.48
C ALA A 112 19.90 -4.46 11.37
N LYS A 113 19.82 -5.15 12.50
CA LYS A 113 19.82 -6.61 12.57
C LYS A 113 18.42 -7.17 12.28
N PRO A 114 18.27 -8.46 11.95
CA PRO A 114 16.97 -9.08 11.72
C PRO A 114 15.98 -8.86 12.87
N GLU A 115 16.46 -8.91 14.11
CA GLU A 115 15.66 -8.68 15.32
C GLU A 115 15.15 -7.24 15.41
N ASP A 116 15.97 -6.27 15.01
CA ASP A 116 15.60 -4.84 15.03
C ASP A 116 14.46 -4.56 14.05
N LYS A 117 14.48 -5.20 12.86
CA LYS A 117 13.41 -5.11 11.87
C LYS A 117 12.09 -5.63 12.45
N MET A 118 12.11 -6.79 13.08
CA MET A 118 10.93 -7.40 13.70
C MET A 118 10.40 -6.55 14.86
N ASN A 119 11.29 -6.05 15.74
CA ASN A 119 10.91 -5.23 16.89
C ASN A 119 10.31 -3.89 16.46
N TYR A 120 10.84 -3.29 15.38
CA TYR A 120 10.25 -2.07 14.82
C TYR A 120 8.81 -2.31 14.33
N ILE A 121 8.57 -3.41 13.63
CA ILE A 121 7.22 -3.79 13.17
C ILE A 121 6.28 -3.98 14.36
N ARG A 122 6.69 -4.72 15.39
CA ARG A 122 5.88 -4.93 16.61
C ARG A 122 5.50 -3.62 17.27
N LYS A 123 6.47 -2.72 17.44
CA LYS A 123 6.24 -1.40 18.03
C LYS A 123 5.21 -0.57 17.24
N GLU A 124 5.27 -0.59 15.93
CA GLU A 124 4.29 0.10 15.09
C GLU A 124 2.90 -0.55 15.19
N GLN A 125 2.83 -1.89 15.28
CA GLN A 125 1.59 -2.64 15.48
C GLN A 125 0.97 -2.37 16.87
N GLU A 126 1.77 -2.31 17.91
CA GLU A 126 1.33 -1.92 19.29
C GLU A 126 0.74 -0.51 19.33
N ASN A 127 1.23 0.40 18.47
CA ASN A 127 0.67 1.72 18.27
C ASN A 127 -0.62 1.73 17.39
N GLY A 128 -1.19 0.57 17.10
CA GLY A 128 -2.42 0.43 16.32
C GLY A 128 -2.26 0.62 14.81
N LYS A 129 -1.02 0.59 14.29
CA LYS A 129 -0.77 0.74 12.85
C LYS A 129 -0.73 -0.61 12.15
N LEU A 130 -1.19 -0.63 10.90
CA LEU A 130 -0.99 -1.75 10.00
C LEU A 130 0.35 -1.57 9.28
N VAL A 131 1.17 -2.62 9.30
CA VAL A 131 2.52 -2.60 8.75
C VAL A 131 2.62 -3.57 7.58
N ALA A 132 3.09 -3.06 6.44
CA ALA A 132 3.53 -3.86 5.32
C ALA A 132 5.06 -3.89 5.30
N MET A 133 5.64 -5.08 5.10
CA MET A 133 7.08 -5.30 4.98
C MET A 133 7.38 -5.91 3.62
N MET A 134 8.43 -5.39 2.97
CA MET A 134 9.00 -6.00 1.77
C MET A 134 10.45 -6.41 2.04
N GLY A 135 10.84 -7.58 1.54
CA GLY A 135 12.19 -8.09 1.70
C GLY A 135 12.48 -9.28 0.79
N ASP A 136 13.76 -9.59 0.63
CA ASP A 136 14.24 -10.66 -0.26
C ASP A 136 15.18 -11.65 0.43
N GLY A 137 15.74 -11.27 1.57
CA GLY A 137 16.74 -12.04 2.30
C GLY A 137 16.16 -13.03 3.30
N THR A 138 16.93 -14.06 3.63
CA THR A 138 16.62 -14.96 4.75
C THR A 138 16.53 -14.20 6.08
N ASN A 139 17.29 -13.12 6.22
CA ASN A 139 17.28 -12.24 7.39
C ASN A 139 15.98 -11.44 7.51
N ASP A 140 15.21 -11.34 6.42
CA ASP A 140 13.92 -10.62 6.41
C ASP A 140 12.75 -11.54 6.77
N ALA A 141 12.92 -12.86 6.71
CA ALA A 141 11.84 -13.81 6.94
C ALA A 141 11.08 -13.61 8.27
N PRO A 142 11.74 -13.39 9.43
CA PRO A 142 11.02 -13.12 10.67
C PRO A 142 10.19 -11.82 10.63
N ALA A 143 10.71 -10.78 9.99
CA ALA A 143 10.02 -9.49 9.82
C ALA A 143 8.85 -9.59 8.84
N LEU A 144 9.01 -10.35 7.74
CA LEU A 144 7.94 -10.64 6.78
C LEU A 144 6.78 -11.41 7.44
N ALA A 145 7.08 -12.41 8.27
CA ALA A 145 6.08 -13.17 9.00
C ALA A 145 5.38 -12.35 10.09
N GLN A 146 6.08 -11.40 10.73
CA GLN A 146 5.53 -10.53 11.76
C GLN A 146 4.60 -9.45 11.19
N ALA A 147 4.88 -8.95 9.99
CA ALA A 147 4.11 -7.88 9.37
C ALA A 147 2.65 -8.29 9.09
N ASN A 148 1.73 -7.32 9.09
CA ASN A 148 0.34 -7.57 8.69
C ASN A 148 0.27 -7.98 7.20
N VAL A 149 1.16 -7.43 6.38
CA VAL A 149 1.36 -7.83 4.99
C VAL A 149 2.86 -7.99 4.75
N GLY A 150 3.32 -9.22 4.55
CA GLY A 150 4.69 -9.55 4.18
C GLY A 150 4.77 -9.83 2.68
N VAL A 151 5.56 -9.06 1.95
CA VAL A 151 5.74 -9.21 0.50
C VAL A 151 7.19 -9.63 0.22
N ALA A 152 7.39 -10.85 -0.22
CA ALA A 152 8.70 -11.34 -0.64
C ALA A 152 8.94 -11.05 -2.12
N MET A 153 10.17 -10.72 -2.49
CA MET A 153 10.57 -10.60 -3.89
C MET A 153 10.69 -11.99 -4.54
N ASN A 154 10.37 -12.10 -5.83
CA ASN A 154 10.54 -13.35 -6.56
C ASN A 154 12.01 -13.79 -6.65
N SER A 155 12.94 -12.85 -6.72
CA SER A 155 14.39 -13.12 -6.62
C SER A 155 14.85 -13.49 -5.20
N GLY A 156 14.00 -13.33 -4.21
CA GLY A 156 14.32 -13.57 -2.82
C GLY A 156 14.53 -15.05 -2.47
N THR A 157 15.07 -15.27 -1.28
CA THR A 157 15.31 -16.62 -0.77
C THR A 157 14.00 -17.38 -0.54
N GLN A 158 14.09 -18.73 -0.54
CA GLN A 158 12.93 -19.57 -0.27
C GLN A 158 12.31 -19.26 1.11
N ALA A 159 13.16 -19.00 2.12
CA ALA A 159 12.73 -18.65 3.47
C ALA A 159 11.91 -17.34 3.49
N ALA A 160 12.31 -16.32 2.72
CA ALA A 160 11.55 -15.08 2.59
C ALA A 160 10.18 -15.31 1.92
N LYS A 161 10.15 -16.12 0.84
CA LYS A 161 8.91 -16.44 0.12
C LYS A 161 7.91 -17.23 0.96
N GLU A 162 8.39 -18.14 1.80
CA GLU A 162 7.54 -18.93 2.70
C GLU A 162 7.03 -18.11 3.89
N ALA A 163 7.80 -17.12 4.34
CA ALA A 163 7.42 -16.23 5.43
C ALA A 163 6.42 -15.14 5.01
N GLY A 164 6.45 -14.73 3.74
CA GLY A 164 5.58 -13.67 3.21
C GLY A 164 4.15 -14.15 2.93
N ASN A 165 3.19 -13.24 3.03
CA ASN A 165 1.80 -13.49 2.61
C ASN A 165 1.65 -13.42 1.08
N MET A 166 2.56 -12.72 0.41
CA MET A 166 2.53 -12.42 -1.02
C MET A 166 3.95 -12.52 -1.60
N VAL A 167 4.02 -12.81 -2.89
CA VAL A 167 5.27 -12.77 -3.66
C VAL A 167 5.12 -11.79 -4.80
N ASP A 168 6.02 -10.81 -4.87
CA ASP A 168 6.12 -9.89 -6.01
C ASP A 168 6.91 -10.55 -7.13
N LEU A 169 6.24 -10.89 -8.22
CA LEU A 169 6.82 -11.60 -9.37
C LEU A 169 7.75 -10.72 -10.22
N ASP A 170 7.53 -9.40 -10.19
CA ASP A 170 8.29 -8.42 -11.00
C ASP A 170 9.57 -7.92 -10.30
N ASN A 171 9.80 -8.32 -9.04
CA ASN A 171 10.90 -7.80 -8.21
C ASN A 171 10.93 -6.26 -8.13
N ASP A 172 9.74 -5.66 -8.05
CA ASP A 172 9.58 -4.21 -7.97
C ASP A 172 8.97 -3.79 -6.63
N PRO A 173 9.76 -3.25 -5.68
CA PRO A 173 9.26 -2.85 -4.37
C PRO A 173 8.14 -1.81 -4.45
N THR A 174 7.97 -1.17 -5.58
CA THR A 174 6.91 -0.19 -5.80
C THR A 174 5.54 -0.82 -6.07
N LYS A 175 5.48 -2.14 -6.31
CA LYS A 175 4.22 -2.90 -6.42
C LYS A 175 3.39 -2.86 -5.15
N LEU A 176 4.00 -2.61 -4.00
CA LEU A 176 3.27 -2.35 -2.76
C LEU A 176 2.26 -1.21 -2.90
N ILE A 177 2.56 -0.20 -3.74
CA ILE A 177 1.63 0.90 -4.02
C ILE A 177 0.36 0.38 -4.67
N GLU A 178 0.49 -0.48 -5.68
CA GLU A 178 -0.64 -1.08 -6.39
C GLU A 178 -1.48 -1.94 -5.42
N ILE A 179 -0.83 -2.70 -4.54
CA ILE A 179 -1.51 -3.50 -3.50
C ILE A 179 -2.32 -2.59 -2.58
N VAL A 180 -1.72 -1.51 -2.09
CA VAL A 180 -2.40 -0.53 -1.20
C VAL A 180 -3.55 0.17 -1.94
N GLU A 181 -3.35 0.54 -3.20
CA GLU A 181 -4.40 1.18 -4.01
C GLU A 181 -5.59 0.25 -4.25
N ILE A 182 -5.33 -0.99 -4.66
CA ILE A 182 -6.37 -2.02 -4.85
C ILE A 182 -7.11 -2.27 -3.54
N GLY A 183 -6.39 -2.46 -2.44
CA GLY A 183 -7.00 -2.64 -1.11
C GLY A 183 -7.90 -1.47 -0.70
N LYS A 184 -7.43 -0.24 -0.87
CA LYS A 184 -8.23 0.96 -0.60
C LYS A 184 -9.41 1.09 -1.56
N GLN A 185 -9.25 0.76 -2.83
CA GLN A 185 -10.34 0.76 -3.81
C GLN A 185 -11.43 -0.24 -3.43
N LEU A 186 -11.08 -1.44 -3.01
CA LEU A 186 -12.03 -2.47 -2.57
C LEU A 186 -12.82 -2.02 -1.34
N LEU A 187 -12.12 -1.50 -0.31
CA LEU A 187 -12.77 -0.97 0.90
C LEU A 187 -13.70 0.20 0.58
N MET A 188 -13.26 1.10 -0.29
CA MET A 188 -14.05 2.25 -0.72
C MET A 188 -15.28 1.83 -1.50
N THR A 189 -15.14 0.89 -2.43
CA THR A 189 -16.26 0.35 -3.23
C THR A 189 -17.30 -0.27 -2.31
N ARG A 190 -16.87 -1.10 -1.35
CA ARG A 190 -17.76 -1.71 -0.35
C ARG A 190 -18.50 -0.64 0.47
N GLY A 191 -17.78 0.35 1.00
CA GLY A 191 -18.38 1.43 1.77
C GLY A 191 -19.38 2.26 0.96
N THR A 192 -19.06 2.54 -0.30
CA THR A 192 -19.92 3.28 -1.23
C THR A 192 -21.23 2.55 -1.52
N LEU A 193 -21.14 1.25 -1.84
CA LEU A 193 -22.32 0.41 -2.12
C LEU A 193 -23.20 0.26 -0.87
N THR A 194 -22.59 0.09 0.30
CA THR A 194 -23.31 0.02 1.58
C THR A 194 -24.03 1.35 1.85
N THR A 195 -23.37 2.48 1.67
CA THR A 195 -23.97 3.82 1.85
C THR A 195 -25.17 4.01 0.90
N PHE A 196 -25.00 3.67 -0.37
CA PHE A 196 -26.10 3.75 -1.35
C PHE A 196 -27.25 2.83 -0.98
N SER A 197 -26.98 1.57 -0.62
CA SER A 197 -28.02 0.60 -0.26
C SER A 197 -28.83 1.05 0.95
N ILE A 198 -28.16 1.47 2.04
CA ILE A 198 -28.87 1.96 3.24
C ILE A 198 -29.69 3.19 2.91
N ALA A 199 -29.12 4.17 2.20
CA ALA A 199 -29.83 5.39 1.82
C ALA A 199 -31.08 5.09 0.95
N ASN A 200 -30.93 4.18 -0.02
CA ASN A 200 -31.98 3.72 -0.90
C ASN A 200 -33.09 2.97 -0.15
N ASP A 201 -32.72 2.11 0.81
CA ASP A 201 -33.71 1.36 1.59
C ASP A 201 -34.51 2.28 2.53
N VAL A 202 -33.81 3.18 3.23
CA VAL A 202 -34.46 4.18 4.08
C VAL A 202 -35.38 5.08 3.25
N ALA A 203 -34.93 5.58 2.11
CA ALA A 203 -35.73 6.43 1.24
C ALA A 203 -37.00 5.74 0.72
N LYS A 204 -36.92 4.44 0.40
CA LYS A 204 -38.10 3.65 -0.01
C LYS A 204 -39.19 3.60 1.07
N TYR A 205 -38.82 3.48 2.34
CA TYR A 205 -39.81 3.50 3.40
C TYR A 205 -40.58 4.84 3.44
N PHE A 206 -39.89 5.97 3.32
CA PHE A 206 -40.52 7.29 3.27
C PHE A 206 -41.31 7.50 1.98
N ALA A 207 -40.98 6.82 0.91
CA ALA A 207 -41.70 6.90 -0.36
C ALA A 207 -42.98 6.07 -0.36
N ILE A 208 -42.97 4.86 0.20
CA ILE A 208 -44.07 3.88 0.07
C ILE A 208 -44.99 3.91 1.25
N VAL A 209 -44.51 4.01 2.49
CA VAL A 209 -45.35 3.95 3.69
C VAL A 209 -46.47 4.99 3.70
N PRO A 210 -46.23 6.28 3.34
CA PRO A 210 -47.31 7.25 3.25
C PRO A 210 -48.41 6.86 2.24
N ALA A 211 -48.01 6.36 1.07
CA ALA A 211 -48.95 5.93 0.03
C ALA A 211 -49.79 4.72 0.45
N LEU A 212 -49.24 3.79 1.24
CA LEU A 212 -49.95 2.60 1.72
C LEU A 212 -50.98 2.91 2.80
N PHE A 213 -50.62 3.82 3.71
CA PHE A 213 -51.43 4.03 4.93
C PHE A 213 -52.25 5.30 4.94
N MET A 214 -52.15 6.16 3.92
CA MET A 214 -52.90 7.44 3.88
C MET A 214 -54.41 7.28 3.94
N VAL A 215 -54.97 6.16 3.46
CA VAL A 215 -56.41 5.86 3.53
C VAL A 215 -56.82 5.54 4.98
N THR A 216 -55.97 4.76 5.70
CA THR A 216 -56.24 4.34 7.08
C THR A 216 -55.84 5.42 8.09
N ILE A 217 -54.77 6.15 7.79
CA ILE A 217 -54.20 7.21 8.63
C ILE A 217 -54.06 8.48 7.80
N PRO A 218 -55.13 9.31 7.71
CA PRO A 218 -55.14 10.54 6.88
C PRO A 218 -54.02 11.54 7.22
N ALA A 219 -53.49 11.51 8.42
CA ALA A 219 -52.38 12.33 8.85
C ALA A 219 -51.05 12.07 8.05
N LEU A 220 -50.93 10.93 7.36
CA LEU A 220 -49.79 10.60 6.50
C LEU A 220 -49.94 11.15 5.07
N ALA A 221 -51.10 11.63 4.66
CA ALA A 221 -51.33 12.14 3.32
C ALA A 221 -50.35 13.28 2.90
N PRO A 222 -50.00 14.26 3.76
CA PRO A 222 -48.99 15.28 3.42
C PRO A 222 -47.58 14.72 3.18
N MET A 223 -47.30 13.51 3.67
CA MET A 223 -46.00 12.84 3.47
C MET A 223 -45.92 12.05 2.16
N ASN A 224 -47.02 11.87 1.45
CA ASN A 224 -47.05 11.25 0.11
C ASN A 224 -46.54 12.22 -0.96
N ILE A 225 -45.26 12.58 -0.86
CA ILE A 225 -44.57 13.55 -1.72
C ILE A 225 -44.62 13.13 -3.20
N MET A 226 -44.58 11.84 -3.47
CA MET A 226 -44.53 11.30 -4.83
C MET A 226 -45.93 11.25 -5.50
N HIS A 227 -47.03 11.39 -4.74
CA HIS A 227 -48.40 11.25 -5.25
C HIS A 227 -48.55 9.99 -6.11
N LEU A 228 -48.23 8.81 -5.52
CA LEU A 228 -48.40 7.52 -6.18
C LEU A 228 -49.91 7.24 -6.41
N HIS A 229 -50.18 6.52 -7.51
CA HIS A 229 -51.56 6.35 -8.02
C HIS A 229 -52.46 5.59 -7.03
N SER A 230 -51.97 4.44 -6.53
CA SER A 230 -52.65 3.61 -5.55
C SER A 230 -51.67 2.89 -4.63
N PRO A 231 -52.14 2.32 -3.49
CA PRO A 231 -51.31 1.47 -2.66
C PRO A 231 -50.70 0.28 -3.43
N GLU A 232 -51.49 -0.35 -4.29
CA GLU A 232 -51.07 -1.50 -5.10
C GLU A 232 -50.00 -1.11 -6.13
N SER A 233 -50.19 0.03 -6.82
CA SER A 233 -49.22 0.54 -7.78
C SER A 233 -47.90 0.93 -7.09
N ALA A 234 -47.97 1.47 -5.87
CA ALA A 234 -46.81 1.83 -5.08
C ALA A 234 -45.93 0.60 -4.74
N ILE A 235 -46.58 -0.50 -4.30
CA ILE A 235 -45.89 -1.75 -4.00
C ILE A 235 -45.24 -2.32 -5.27
N LEU A 236 -46.04 -2.43 -6.35
CA LEU A 236 -45.56 -3.02 -7.60
C LEU A 236 -44.38 -2.22 -8.19
N SER A 237 -44.48 -0.90 -8.19
CA SER A 237 -43.45 0.01 -8.68
C SER A 237 -42.14 -0.10 -7.85
N ALA A 238 -42.26 -0.27 -6.54
CA ALA A 238 -41.09 -0.47 -5.69
C ALA A 238 -40.42 -1.82 -5.92
N ILE A 239 -41.17 -2.90 -6.17
CA ILE A 239 -40.65 -4.21 -6.51
C ILE A 239 -39.95 -4.17 -7.85
N ILE A 240 -40.56 -3.57 -8.88
CA ILE A 240 -39.94 -3.39 -10.20
C ILE A 240 -38.66 -2.56 -10.11
N PHE A 241 -38.70 -1.46 -9.35
CA PHE A 241 -37.50 -0.64 -9.11
C PHE A 241 -36.37 -1.44 -8.51
N ASN A 242 -36.62 -2.29 -7.50
CA ASN A 242 -35.61 -3.16 -6.91
C ASN A 242 -35.03 -4.18 -7.93
N ALA A 243 -35.91 -4.76 -8.76
CA ALA A 243 -35.49 -5.69 -9.80
C ALA A 243 -34.60 -5.04 -10.86
N ILE A 244 -34.72 -3.72 -11.07
CA ILE A 244 -33.89 -2.96 -12.01
C ILE A 244 -32.61 -2.44 -11.36
N ILE A 245 -32.68 -1.88 -10.14
CA ILE A 245 -31.53 -1.22 -9.52
C ILE A 245 -30.43 -2.21 -9.12
N ILE A 246 -30.80 -3.42 -8.70
CA ILE A 246 -29.82 -4.45 -8.29
C ILE A 246 -28.91 -4.84 -9.47
N PRO A 247 -29.40 -5.24 -10.65
CA PRO A 247 -28.55 -5.50 -11.82
C PRO A 247 -27.69 -4.31 -12.25
N ILE A 248 -28.17 -3.07 -12.08
CA ILE A 248 -27.40 -1.86 -12.41
C ILE A 248 -26.22 -1.67 -11.44
N LEU A 249 -26.39 -2.05 -10.16
CA LEU A 249 -25.33 -1.92 -9.17
C LEU A 249 -24.25 -3.01 -9.28
N ILE A 250 -24.55 -4.16 -9.88
CA ILE A 250 -23.59 -5.26 -10.04
C ILE A 250 -22.33 -4.84 -10.83
N PRO A 251 -22.42 -4.22 -12.03
CA PRO A 251 -21.24 -3.73 -12.74
C PRO A 251 -20.43 -2.70 -11.95
N LEU A 252 -21.08 -1.85 -11.16
CA LEU A 252 -20.40 -0.90 -10.28
C LEU A 252 -19.62 -1.63 -9.17
N ALA A 253 -20.21 -2.68 -8.61
CA ALA A 253 -19.55 -3.53 -7.61
C ALA A 253 -18.33 -4.25 -8.18
N LEU A 254 -18.44 -4.77 -9.40
CA LEU A 254 -17.36 -5.54 -10.05
C LEU A 254 -16.22 -4.65 -10.55
N ARG A 255 -16.53 -3.50 -11.16
CA ARG A 255 -15.52 -2.55 -11.64
C ARG A 255 -14.87 -1.76 -10.52
N GLY A 256 -15.54 -1.63 -9.40
CA GLY A 256 -15.14 -0.77 -8.29
C GLY A 256 -15.33 0.73 -8.59
N VAL A 257 -15.31 1.51 -7.52
CA VAL A 257 -15.32 2.97 -7.59
C VAL A 257 -13.90 3.45 -7.80
N ALA A 258 -13.68 4.36 -8.76
CA ALA A 258 -12.35 4.91 -9.04
C ALA A 258 -11.72 5.52 -7.79
N TYR A 259 -10.60 4.97 -7.36
CA TYR A 259 -9.82 5.49 -6.24
C TYR A 259 -9.15 6.80 -6.65
N LYS A 260 -9.28 7.82 -5.80
CA LYS A 260 -8.50 9.06 -5.90
C LYS A 260 -7.68 9.18 -4.62
N PRO A 261 -6.36 9.47 -4.69
CA PRO A 261 -5.49 9.63 -3.53
C PRO A 261 -5.76 10.97 -2.83
N ILE A 262 -6.96 11.11 -2.28
CA ILE A 262 -7.38 12.23 -1.44
C ILE A 262 -7.53 11.71 -0.01
N GLY A 263 -7.30 12.56 0.98
CA GLY A 263 -7.38 12.16 2.39
C GLY A 263 -8.71 11.47 2.75
N ALA A 264 -8.70 10.60 3.74
CA ALA A 264 -9.85 9.76 4.12
C ALA A 264 -11.13 10.56 4.38
N SER A 265 -11.03 11.72 5.03
CA SER A 265 -12.17 12.60 5.32
C SER A 265 -12.81 13.20 4.07
N ALA A 266 -12.00 13.63 3.10
CA ALA A 266 -12.47 14.16 1.83
C ALA A 266 -13.15 13.08 0.99
N LEU A 267 -12.61 11.87 1.02
CA LEU A 267 -13.14 10.70 0.36
C LEU A 267 -14.51 10.30 0.94
N LEU A 268 -14.60 10.24 2.28
CA LEU A 268 -15.86 9.95 2.98
C LEU A 268 -16.94 10.97 2.65
N ARG A 269 -16.61 12.27 2.73
CA ARG A 269 -17.54 13.35 2.39
C ARG A 269 -18.04 13.24 0.95
N ARG A 270 -17.16 12.99 0.00
CA ARG A 270 -17.51 12.79 -1.41
C ARG A 270 -18.44 11.60 -1.60
N ASN A 271 -18.15 10.47 -0.96
CA ASN A 271 -18.97 9.27 -1.06
C ASN A 271 -20.35 9.48 -0.45
N LEU A 272 -20.45 10.12 0.71
CA LEU A 272 -21.73 10.48 1.32
C LEU A 272 -22.55 11.41 0.42
N LEU A 273 -21.95 12.42 -0.20
CA LEU A 273 -22.66 13.33 -1.09
C LEU A 273 -23.13 12.64 -2.37
N ILE A 274 -22.30 11.84 -3.03
CA ILE A 274 -22.64 11.23 -4.32
C ILE A 274 -23.57 10.03 -4.11
N TYR A 275 -23.19 9.09 -3.26
CA TYR A 275 -23.90 7.82 -3.12
C TYR A 275 -24.95 7.82 -2.02
N GLY A 276 -24.77 8.61 -0.96
CA GLY A 276 -25.81 8.83 0.05
C GLY A 276 -26.96 9.63 -0.53
N LEU A 277 -26.70 10.81 -1.08
CA LEU A 277 -27.74 11.64 -1.71
C LEU A 277 -28.33 10.95 -2.96
N GLY A 278 -27.49 10.33 -3.79
CA GLY A 278 -27.95 9.54 -4.93
C GLY A 278 -28.84 8.37 -4.52
N GLY A 279 -28.47 7.66 -3.43
CA GLY A 279 -29.29 6.59 -2.86
C GLY A 279 -30.64 7.07 -2.33
N VAL A 280 -30.74 8.30 -1.82
CA VAL A 280 -32.01 8.90 -1.41
C VAL A 280 -32.85 9.31 -2.63
N ILE A 281 -32.26 9.95 -3.61
CA ILE A 281 -32.99 10.50 -4.77
C ILE A 281 -33.46 9.41 -5.74
N ALA A 282 -32.64 8.39 -5.97
CA ALA A 282 -32.87 7.34 -6.95
C ALA A 282 -34.25 6.63 -6.77
N PRO A 283 -34.66 6.19 -5.56
CA PRO A 283 -35.99 5.55 -5.38
C PRO A 283 -37.12 6.52 -5.60
N PHE A 284 -37.01 7.79 -5.19
CA PHE A 284 -38.11 8.77 -5.43
C PHE A 284 -38.35 8.97 -6.92
N ILE A 285 -37.30 9.13 -7.72
CA ILE A 285 -37.44 9.30 -9.17
C ILE A 285 -37.82 7.97 -9.83
N GLY A 286 -37.13 6.89 -9.51
CA GLY A 286 -37.30 5.59 -10.17
C GLY A 286 -38.68 4.98 -9.90
N ILE A 287 -39.14 4.97 -8.65
CA ILE A 287 -40.47 4.45 -8.28
C ILE A 287 -41.55 5.31 -8.92
N LYS A 288 -41.43 6.66 -8.92
CA LYS A 288 -42.44 7.53 -9.56
C LYS A 288 -42.54 7.30 -11.06
N LEU A 289 -41.42 7.17 -11.76
CA LEU A 289 -41.42 6.87 -13.20
C LEU A 289 -42.10 5.52 -13.50
N ILE A 290 -41.81 4.51 -12.69
CA ILE A 290 -42.42 3.20 -12.84
C ILE A 290 -43.91 3.26 -12.52
N ASP A 291 -44.31 3.96 -11.46
CA ASP A 291 -45.72 4.16 -11.08
C ASP A 291 -46.51 4.80 -12.22
N MET A 292 -45.96 5.80 -12.89
CA MET A 292 -46.59 6.41 -14.07
C MET A 292 -46.82 5.42 -15.21
N ILE A 293 -45.95 4.45 -15.39
CA ILE A 293 -46.08 3.41 -16.42
C ILE A 293 -47.10 2.36 -15.95
N VAL A 294 -46.99 1.89 -14.72
CA VAL A 294 -47.85 0.86 -14.15
C VAL A 294 -49.28 1.33 -14.07
N SER A 295 -49.50 2.59 -13.71
CA SER A 295 -50.86 3.18 -13.62
C SER A 295 -51.60 3.26 -14.96
N LEU A 296 -50.92 3.08 -16.10
CA LEU A 296 -51.56 2.97 -17.42
C LEU A 296 -52.24 1.62 -17.65
N PHE A 297 -51.85 0.61 -16.85
CA PHE A 297 -52.33 -0.78 -16.99
C PHE A 297 -53.20 -1.25 -15.81
N MET A 298 -53.32 -0.42 -14.78
CA MET A 298 -54.17 -0.66 -13.61
C MET A 298 -55.38 0.26 -13.65
#